data_2f5560d8387f71fb6063e88a52e7f321
#
_entry.id   2f5560d8387f71fb6063e88a52e7f321
#
_cell.length_a   1.000
_cell.length_b   1.000
_cell.length_c   1.000
_cell.angle_alpha   90.00
_cell.angle_beta   90.00
_cell.angle_gamma   90.00
#
_symmetry.space_group_name_H-M   'P 1'
#
loop_
_entity.id
_entity.type
_entity.pdbx_description
1 polymer ?
#
loop_
_entity_poly.entity_id
_entity_poly.type
_entity_poly.pdbx_seq_one_letter_code
_entity_poly.pdbx_strand_id
1 'polypeptide(L)'
;MSVVGIIGQGYVGLSLSVSAAQAGHRVIGFDTSDSVIESLVSLKSTITYISDKEITHIISNKSYLPTSNPKLLGECEIIVIAVPTPLDVSNNPDLTFIKSAIQIIIKNVDKKILIINESTSFPGTLRNVIAREIEEVSGINHDYASAPERIDPGNTTWTLTNTPRLVSGISGDATAKAKKFYESFTNNVVEVATPEIAEMSKLLENTFRQVNIALINQISQICHELDIDVREVISASETKPFGFMKFLPGAGVGGHCIPVDPMYLSYIANTTKIKATLISLSDDINRRMPAYKISCIEEILNSDLTDKKVIVVGIAYKQNVSDIRESPAIAIINLLREKGVQTKWHDNVVGLWNNETSSNLDDQDLVVVVTLHDGLDIEKLKKIKNVFDCTGKLPWAKQI
;
A
#
# COMPACT_ATOMS: atom_id res chain seq x y z
N MET A 1 -7.93 -29.01 6.99
CA MET A 1 -6.51 -28.63 7.01
C MET A 1 -5.94 -28.92 5.65
N SER A 2 -5.24 -27.96 5.02
CA SER A 2 -4.65 -28.12 3.68
C SER A 2 -3.18 -27.70 3.72
N VAL A 3 -2.40 -28.16 2.75
CA VAL A 3 -1.05 -27.63 2.49
C VAL A 3 -1.21 -26.43 1.55
N VAL A 4 -0.78 -25.25 2.02
CA VAL A 4 -0.97 -23.97 1.34
C VAL A 4 0.37 -23.36 0.98
N GLY A 5 0.61 -23.08 -0.30
CA GLY A 5 1.75 -22.32 -0.79
C GLY A 5 1.37 -20.84 -0.88
N ILE A 6 2.19 -19.95 -0.37
CA ILE A 6 2.00 -18.51 -0.52
C ILE A 6 3.24 -17.93 -1.20
N ILE A 7 3.06 -17.44 -2.44
CA ILE A 7 4.13 -16.86 -3.26
C ILE A 7 4.20 -15.36 -3.00
N GLY A 8 5.34 -14.90 -2.47
CA GLY A 8 5.59 -13.56 -1.96
C GLY A 8 5.37 -13.49 -0.44
N GLN A 9 6.43 -13.11 0.31
CA GLN A 9 6.40 -13.00 1.78
C GLN A 9 6.59 -11.54 2.23
N GLY A 10 6.01 -10.61 1.45
CA GLY A 10 5.88 -9.21 1.82
C GLY A 10 4.70 -8.95 2.76
N TYR A 11 4.22 -7.69 2.81
CA TYR A 11 3.13 -7.27 3.71
C TYR A 11 1.87 -8.13 3.63
N VAL A 12 1.43 -8.48 2.43
CA VAL A 12 0.24 -9.29 2.20
C VAL A 12 0.52 -10.76 2.50
N GLY A 13 1.51 -11.34 1.83
CA GLY A 13 1.74 -12.78 1.90
C GLY A 13 2.20 -13.27 3.26
N LEU A 14 3.02 -12.51 4.00
CA LEU A 14 3.41 -12.90 5.35
C LEU A 14 2.23 -12.82 6.33
N SER A 15 1.38 -11.78 6.21
CA SER A 15 0.16 -11.67 7.03
C SER A 15 -0.79 -12.83 6.79
N LEU A 16 -0.96 -13.21 5.51
CA LEU A 16 -1.76 -14.36 5.15
C LEU A 16 -1.15 -15.67 5.64
N SER A 17 0.19 -15.82 5.54
CA SER A 17 0.93 -16.99 6.02
C SER A 17 0.71 -17.22 7.50
N VAL A 18 0.81 -16.15 8.32
CA VAL A 18 0.58 -16.22 9.77
C VAL A 18 -0.85 -16.62 10.06
N SER A 19 -1.84 -15.96 9.42
CA SER A 19 -3.26 -16.25 9.68
C SER A 19 -3.66 -17.67 9.28
N ALA A 20 -3.22 -18.15 8.12
CA ALA A 20 -3.49 -19.50 7.66
C ALA A 20 -2.80 -20.56 8.55
N ALA A 21 -1.56 -20.33 9.00
CA ALA A 21 -0.83 -21.20 9.90
C ALA A 21 -1.50 -21.28 11.28
N GLN A 22 -1.97 -20.14 11.82
CA GLN A 22 -2.72 -20.09 13.09
C GLN A 22 -4.08 -20.79 13.00
N ALA A 23 -4.70 -20.80 11.81
CA ALA A 23 -5.95 -21.55 11.55
C ALA A 23 -5.72 -23.06 11.35
N GLY A 24 -4.48 -23.54 11.47
CA GLY A 24 -4.13 -24.95 11.42
C GLY A 24 -3.80 -25.48 10.03
N HIS A 25 -3.60 -24.63 9.04
CA HIS A 25 -3.03 -25.05 7.75
C HIS A 25 -1.50 -25.25 7.87
N ARG A 26 -0.95 -26.13 7.03
CA ARG A 26 0.50 -26.21 6.82
C ARG A 26 0.85 -25.22 5.69
N VAL A 27 1.57 -24.18 6.01
CA VAL A 27 1.90 -23.10 5.07
C VAL A 27 3.34 -23.20 4.62
N ILE A 28 3.56 -23.16 3.30
CA ILE A 28 4.86 -23.02 2.63
C ILE A 28 4.94 -21.59 2.12
N GLY A 29 5.69 -20.74 2.82
CA GLY A 29 5.90 -19.33 2.46
C GLY A 29 7.09 -19.22 1.51
N PHE A 30 6.82 -19.07 0.21
CA PHE A 30 7.86 -18.94 -0.81
C PHE A 30 8.16 -17.48 -1.12
N ASP A 31 9.44 -17.13 -1.15
CA ASP A 31 9.91 -15.84 -1.67
C ASP A 31 11.21 -16.03 -2.46
N THR A 32 11.43 -15.17 -3.44
CA THR A 32 12.66 -15.15 -4.25
C THR A 32 13.79 -14.35 -3.58
N SER A 33 13.48 -13.56 -2.56
CA SER A 33 14.45 -12.77 -1.79
C SER A 33 15.07 -13.61 -0.68
N ASP A 34 16.34 -13.95 -0.83
CA ASP A 34 17.08 -14.69 0.20
C ASP A 34 17.11 -13.93 1.53
N SER A 35 17.21 -12.61 1.51
CA SER A 35 17.23 -11.78 2.74
C SER A 35 15.89 -11.85 3.50
N VAL A 36 14.75 -11.95 2.82
CA VAL A 36 13.44 -12.15 3.44
C VAL A 36 13.39 -13.54 4.10
N ILE A 37 13.82 -14.58 3.37
CA ILE A 37 13.81 -15.95 3.88
C ILE A 37 14.78 -16.13 5.04
N GLU A 38 16.00 -15.61 4.97
CA GLU A 38 16.98 -15.64 6.06
C GLU A 38 16.45 -14.96 7.33
N SER A 39 15.80 -13.81 7.19
CA SER A 39 15.16 -13.11 8.31
C SER A 39 14.10 -14.00 8.98
N LEU A 40 13.19 -14.57 8.21
CA LEU A 40 12.11 -15.42 8.70
C LEU A 40 12.63 -16.71 9.34
N VAL A 41 13.63 -17.37 8.72
CA VAL A 41 14.30 -18.55 9.28
C VAL A 41 14.99 -18.21 10.60
N SER A 42 15.52 -16.99 10.74
CA SER A 42 16.11 -16.45 11.98
C SER A 42 15.06 -15.99 12.99
N LEU A 43 13.79 -16.33 12.78
CA LEU A 43 12.64 -15.98 13.65
C LEU A 43 12.40 -14.48 13.79
N LYS A 44 12.75 -13.72 12.74
CA LYS A 44 12.57 -12.28 12.65
C LYS A 44 11.50 -11.93 11.63
N SER A 45 10.55 -11.10 12.06
CA SER A 45 9.55 -10.54 11.15
C SER A 45 10.18 -9.52 10.21
N THR A 46 9.75 -9.53 8.95
CA THR A 46 10.14 -8.53 7.95
C THR A 46 9.16 -7.37 7.87
N ILE A 47 8.06 -7.42 8.65
CA ILE A 47 7.02 -6.39 8.65
C ILE A 47 6.65 -5.97 10.08
N THR A 48 6.41 -4.67 10.29
CA THR A 48 6.34 -4.05 11.62
C THR A 48 5.14 -4.49 12.47
N TYR A 49 4.03 -4.90 11.86
CA TYR A 49 2.80 -5.27 12.58
C TYR A 49 2.61 -6.77 12.78
N ILE A 50 3.59 -7.59 12.39
CA ILE A 50 3.71 -8.99 12.80
C ILE A 50 4.92 -9.11 13.72
N SER A 51 4.71 -9.63 14.91
CA SER A 51 5.76 -9.75 15.92
C SER A 51 6.67 -10.96 15.67
N ASP A 52 7.93 -10.85 16.10
CA ASP A 52 8.88 -11.99 16.11
C ASP A 52 8.30 -13.18 16.88
N LYS A 53 7.45 -12.95 17.89
CA LYS A 53 6.80 -14.01 18.67
C LYS A 53 5.81 -14.83 17.84
N GLU A 54 5.04 -14.16 16.96
CA GLU A 54 4.11 -14.85 16.06
C GLU A 54 4.87 -15.70 15.04
N ILE A 55 5.94 -15.17 14.45
CA ILE A 55 6.83 -15.94 13.55
C ILE A 55 7.43 -17.14 14.28
N THR A 56 7.99 -16.93 15.47
CA THR A 56 8.55 -18.00 16.30
C THR A 56 7.52 -19.09 16.58
N HIS A 57 6.31 -18.73 16.92
CA HIS A 57 5.24 -19.67 17.24
C HIS A 57 4.90 -20.58 16.05
N ILE A 58 4.65 -20.02 14.88
CA ILE A 58 4.23 -20.80 13.70
C ILE A 58 5.37 -21.63 13.08
N ILE A 59 6.62 -21.21 13.23
CA ILE A 59 7.78 -22.01 12.78
C ILE A 59 8.05 -23.13 13.77
N SER A 60 8.02 -22.87 15.10
CA SER A 60 8.32 -23.87 16.13
C SER A 60 7.29 -25.01 16.15
N ASN A 61 6.02 -24.73 15.88
CA ASN A 61 4.98 -25.76 15.78
C ASN A 61 4.89 -26.41 14.39
N LYS A 62 5.80 -26.04 13.46
CA LYS A 62 5.89 -26.56 12.08
C LYS A 62 4.66 -26.29 11.20
N SER A 63 3.84 -25.33 11.56
CA SER A 63 2.71 -24.89 10.70
C SER A 63 3.14 -23.94 9.58
N TYR A 64 4.34 -23.34 9.67
CA TYR A 64 4.89 -22.45 8.66
C TYR A 64 6.33 -22.81 8.31
N LEU A 65 6.62 -22.87 7.00
CA LEU A 65 7.94 -23.14 6.44
C LEU A 65 8.31 -22.04 5.43
N PRO A 66 9.14 -21.04 5.83
CA PRO A 66 9.70 -20.07 4.88
C PRO A 66 10.76 -20.74 3.99
N THR A 67 10.75 -20.47 2.68
CA THR A 67 11.66 -21.12 1.73
C THR A 67 11.85 -20.34 0.44
N SER A 68 13.07 -20.40 -0.13
CA SER A 68 13.36 -20.00 -1.51
C SER A 68 13.37 -21.19 -2.50
N ASN A 69 13.05 -22.41 -2.02
CA ASN A 69 12.97 -23.59 -2.87
C ASN A 69 11.57 -23.77 -3.49
N PRO A 70 11.36 -23.47 -4.78
CA PRO A 70 10.06 -23.55 -5.42
C PRO A 70 9.51 -24.97 -5.56
N LYS A 71 10.36 -26.01 -5.48
CA LYS A 71 9.93 -27.42 -5.61
C LYS A 71 8.95 -27.83 -4.51
N LEU A 72 9.02 -27.19 -3.33
CA LEU A 72 8.10 -27.46 -2.23
C LEU A 72 6.65 -27.05 -2.54
N LEU A 73 6.42 -26.15 -3.51
CA LEU A 73 5.08 -25.78 -3.96
C LEU A 73 4.33 -26.94 -4.61
N GLY A 74 5.02 -27.97 -5.12
CA GLY A 74 4.41 -29.20 -5.63
C GLY A 74 3.64 -30.00 -4.58
N GLU A 75 3.92 -29.80 -3.28
CA GLU A 75 3.15 -30.43 -2.18
C GLU A 75 1.78 -29.78 -1.96
N CYS A 76 1.59 -28.52 -2.40
CA CYS A 76 0.44 -27.72 -2.07
C CYS A 76 -0.86 -28.20 -2.71
N GLU A 77 -1.97 -27.96 -2.01
CA GLU A 77 -3.35 -28.12 -2.50
C GLU A 77 -3.94 -26.77 -2.91
N ILE A 78 -3.43 -25.70 -2.31
CA ILE A 78 -3.79 -24.32 -2.57
C ILE A 78 -2.51 -23.52 -2.78
N ILE A 79 -2.46 -22.69 -3.81
CA ILE A 79 -1.40 -21.69 -3.98
C ILE A 79 -2.02 -20.31 -4.05
N VAL A 80 -1.51 -19.38 -3.23
CA VAL A 80 -1.89 -17.97 -3.25
C VAL A 80 -0.76 -17.14 -3.83
N ILE A 81 -1.08 -16.31 -4.82
CA ILE A 81 -0.16 -15.34 -5.43
C ILE A 81 -0.36 -14.01 -4.68
N ALA A 82 0.67 -13.59 -3.95
CA ALA A 82 0.70 -12.36 -3.14
C ALA A 82 1.96 -11.55 -3.44
N VAL A 83 2.25 -11.36 -4.72
CA VAL A 83 3.44 -10.66 -5.22
C VAL A 83 3.17 -9.18 -5.47
N PRO A 84 4.22 -8.32 -5.50
CA PRO A 84 4.08 -6.91 -5.86
C PRO A 84 3.52 -6.71 -7.27
N THR A 85 2.77 -5.61 -7.44
CA THR A 85 2.19 -5.19 -8.72
C THR A 85 2.44 -3.69 -8.91
N PRO A 86 3.69 -3.29 -9.21
CA PRO A 86 4.05 -1.89 -9.40
C PRO A 86 3.58 -1.37 -10.76
N LEU A 87 3.88 -0.10 -11.02
CA LEU A 87 3.82 0.50 -12.35
C LEU A 87 5.20 0.47 -13.03
N ASP A 88 5.20 0.40 -14.35
CA ASP A 88 6.39 0.62 -15.16
C ASP A 88 6.72 2.12 -15.28
N VAL A 89 7.83 2.44 -15.97
CA VAL A 89 8.28 3.83 -16.20
C VAL A 89 7.28 4.69 -16.99
N SER A 90 6.30 4.06 -17.63
CA SER A 90 5.23 4.72 -18.40
C SER A 90 3.91 4.80 -17.61
N ASN A 91 3.93 4.49 -16.32
CA ASN A 91 2.76 4.37 -15.44
C ASN A 91 1.73 3.31 -15.88
N ASN A 92 2.16 2.27 -16.59
CA ASN A 92 1.31 1.11 -16.88
C ASN A 92 1.53 -0.01 -15.85
N PRO A 93 0.54 -0.92 -15.67
CA PRO A 93 0.70 -2.09 -14.84
C PRO A 93 1.91 -2.95 -15.20
N ASP A 94 2.81 -3.19 -14.27
CA ASP A 94 3.90 -4.15 -14.44
C ASP A 94 3.50 -5.51 -13.86
N LEU A 95 3.22 -6.47 -14.73
CA LEU A 95 2.85 -7.84 -14.36
C LEU A 95 4.05 -8.79 -14.26
N THR A 96 5.29 -8.29 -14.28
CA THR A 96 6.50 -9.13 -14.27
C THR A 96 6.52 -10.11 -13.10
N PHE A 97 6.15 -9.65 -11.90
CA PHE A 97 6.12 -10.52 -10.71
C PHE A 97 5.00 -11.57 -10.79
N ILE A 98 3.82 -11.22 -11.30
CA ILE A 98 2.73 -12.17 -11.55
C ILE A 98 3.18 -13.22 -12.57
N LYS A 99 3.78 -12.82 -13.68
CA LYS A 99 4.32 -13.74 -14.69
C LYS A 99 5.41 -14.64 -14.12
N SER A 100 6.27 -14.12 -13.26
CA SER A 100 7.28 -14.93 -12.56
C SER A 100 6.60 -15.98 -11.65
N ALA A 101 5.56 -15.61 -10.90
CA ALA A 101 4.80 -16.55 -10.08
C ALA A 101 4.11 -17.64 -10.94
N ILE A 102 3.54 -17.27 -12.09
CA ILE A 102 2.97 -18.21 -13.07
C ILE A 102 4.03 -19.24 -13.51
N GLN A 103 5.22 -18.78 -13.91
CA GLN A 103 6.31 -19.65 -14.34
C GLN A 103 6.80 -20.61 -13.24
N ILE A 104 6.80 -20.14 -11.98
CA ILE A 104 7.13 -20.96 -10.82
C ILE A 104 6.08 -22.06 -10.64
N ILE A 105 4.79 -21.74 -10.74
CA ILE A 105 3.70 -22.70 -10.63
C ILE A 105 3.80 -23.75 -11.75
N ILE A 106 3.93 -23.33 -13.00
CA ILE A 106 4.04 -24.22 -14.17
C ILE A 106 5.17 -25.24 -14.00
N LYS A 107 6.31 -24.82 -13.48
CA LYS A 107 7.50 -25.70 -13.37
C LYS A 107 7.46 -26.67 -12.20
N ASN A 108 6.66 -26.41 -11.18
CA ASN A 108 6.75 -27.13 -9.91
C ASN A 108 5.44 -27.80 -9.48
N VAL A 109 4.33 -27.57 -10.17
CA VAL A 109 3.02 -28.14 -9.83
C VAL A 109 2.53 -29.01 -10.97
N ASP A 110 2.42 -30.32 -10.71
CA ASP A 110 2.05 -31.34 -11.69
C ASP A 110 0.67 -31.96 -11.46
N LYS A 111 -0.08 -31.45 -10.50
CA LYS A 111 -1.43 -31.89 -10.14
C LYS A 111 -2.41 -30.73 -10.10
N LYS A 112 -3.71 -31.04 -10.27
CA LYS A 112 -4.78 -30.03 -10.14
C LYS A 112 -4.85 -29.50 -8.70
N ILE A 113 -4.80 -28.17 -8.53
CA ILE A 113 -4.89 -27.45 -7.26
C ILE A 113 -5.82 -26.24 -7.38
N LEU A 114 -6.06 -25.54 -6.26
CA LEU A 114 -6.66 -24.20 -6.24
C LEU A 114 -5.56 -23.13 -6.31
N ILE A 115 -5.65 -22.23 -7.29
CA ILE A 115 -4.78 -21.06 -7.43
C ILE A 115 -5.59 -19.80 -7.14
N ILE A 116 -5.15 -19.00 -6.17
CA ILE A 116 -5.82 -17.77 -5.76
C ILE A 116 -4.92 -16.59 -6.08
N ASN A 117 -5.43 -15.56 -6.75
CA ASN A 117 -4.73 -14.29 -6.91
C ASN A 117 -5.22 -13.29 -5.85
N GLU A 118 -4.32 -12.89 -4.92
CA GLU A 118 -4.52 -11.78 -3.99
C GLU A 118 -3.84 -10.48 -4.44
N SER A 119 -2.86 -10.58 -5.34
CA SER A 119 -2.18 -9.41 -5.88
C SER A 119 -3.18 -8.49 -6.59
N THR A 120 -3.04 -7.18 -6.37
CA THR A 120 -3.85 -6.19 -7.10
C THR A 120 -3.65 -6.35 -8.60
N SER A 121 -4.76 -6.38 -9.34
CA SER A 121 -4.74 -6.57 -10.79
C SER A 121 -5.95 -5.92 -11.46
N PHE A 122 -5.87 -5.67 -12.77
CA PHE A 122 -7.01 -5.15 -13.51
C PHE A 122 -8.02 -6.28 -13.84
N PRO A 123 -9.31 -5.94 -14.02
CA PRO A 123 -10.35 -6.92 -14.34
C PRO A 123 -10.00 -7.81 -15.54
N GLY A 124 -10.10 -9.11 -15.33
CA GLY A 124 -9.75 -10.13 -16.29
C GLY A 124 -8.31 -10.67 -16.17
N THR A 125 -7.48 -10.16 -15.28
CA THR A 125 -6.11 -10.67 -15.07
C THR A 125 -6.13 -12.14 -14.66
N LEU A 126 -6.97 -12.54 -13.72
CA LEU A 126 -7.06 -13.94 -13.32
C LEU A 126 -7.36 -14.87 -14.51
N ARG A 127 -8.36 -14.53 -15.31
CA ARG A 127 -8.84 -15.37 -16.40
C ARG A 127 -7.91 -15.33 -17.63
N ASN A 128 -7.58 -14.12 -18.07
CA ASN A 128 -6.94 -13.90 -19.37
C ASN A 128 -5.41 -13.88 -19.31
N VAL A 129 -4.83 -13.79 -18.11
CA VAL A 129 -3.38 -13.84 -17.92
C VAL A 129 -3.00 -15.07 -17.10
N ILE A 130 -3.46 -15.19 -15.85
CA ILE A 130 -2.98 -16.23 -14.93
C ILE A 130 -3.47 -17.62 -15.37
N ALA A 131 -4.77 -17.81 -15.45
CA ALA A 131 -5.34 -19.13 -15.79
C ALA A 131 -4.93 -19.54 -17.20
N ARG A 132 -5.08 -18.63 -18.16
CA ARG A 132 -4.76 -18.91 -19.57
C ARG A 132 -3.29 -19.33 -19.74
N GLU A 133 -2.33 -18.59 -19.21
CA GLU A 133 -0.91 -18.90 -19.40
C GLU A 133 -0.52 -20.21 -18.71
N ILE A 134 -1.06 -20.50 -17.53
CA ILE A 134 -0.81 -21.76 -16.82
C ILE A 134 -1.38 -22.93 -17.61
N GLU A 135 -2.63 -22.87 -18.07
CA GLU A 135 -3.29 -23.95 -18.78
C GLU A 135 -2.67 -24.22 -20.15
N GLU A 136 -2.34 -23.15 -20.92
CA GLU A 136 -1.70 -23.27 -22.23
C GLU A 136 -0.35 -24.01 -22.17
N VAL A 137 0.41 -23.83 -21.08
CA VAL A 137 1.77 -24.40 -20.96
C VAL A 137 1.76 -25.72 -20.19
N SER A 138 1.05 -25.83 -19.06
CA SER A 138 1.05 -27.05 -18.23
C SER A 138 0.07 -28.10 -18.72
N GLY A 139 -0.96 -27.74 -19.47
CA GLY A 139 -2.08 -28.60 -19.81
C GLY A 139 -2.99 -28.98 -18.65
N ILE A 140 -2.79 -28.40 -17.46
CA ILE A 140 -3.55 -28.73 -16.25
C ILE A 140 -4.63 -27.66 -16.04
N ASN A 141 -5.90 -28.09 -16.02
CA ASN A 141 -7.03 -27.23 -15.70
C ASN A 141 -7.18 -27.14 -14.17
N HIS A 142 -6.54 -26.13 -13.55
CA HIS A 142 -6.63 -25.85 -12.13
C HIS A 142 -7.97 -25.18 -11.77
N ASP A 143 -8.27 -25.08 -10.47
CA ASP A 143 -9.32 -24.20 -9.99
C ASP A 143 -8.72 -22.81 -9.71
N TYR A 144 -9.34 -21.73 -10.20
CA TYR A 144 -8.80 -20.37 -10.09
C TYR A 144 -9.78 -19.45 -9.38
N ALA A 145 -9.28 -18.63 -8.47
CA ALA A 145 -10.06 -17.63 -7.76
C ALA A 145 -9.31 -16.31 -7.59
N SER A 146 -10.05 -15.22 -7.51
CA SER A 146 -9.57 -13.89 -7.12
C SER A 146 -10.07 -13.55 -5.72
N ALA A 147 -9.17 -13.08 -4.86
CA ALA A 147 -9.47 -12.61 -3.53
C ALA A 147 -8.57 -11.42 -3.16
N PRO A 148 -8.77 -10.26 -3.80
CA PRO A 148 -7.89 -9.10 -3.64
C PRO A 148 -7.76 -8.67 -2.19
N GLU A 149 -6.54 -8.37 -1.75
CA GLU A 149 -6.27 -7.92 -0.39
C GLU A 149 -6.84 -6.53 -0.12
N ARG A 150 -7.46 -6.34 1.07
CA ARG A 150 -8.13 -5.11 1.49
C ARG A 150 -7.65 -4.58 2.83
N ILE A 151 -6.55 -5.12 3.38
CA ILE A 151 -5.99 -4.69 4.67
C ILE A 151 -5.41 -3.27 4.53
N ASP A 152 -5.58 -2.49 5.60
CA ASP A 152 -4.92 -1.21 5.81
C ASP A 152 -3.75 -1.43 6.80
N PRO A 153 -2.48 -1.50 6.34
CA PRO A 153 -1.33 -1.76 7.20
C PRO A 153 -1.27 -0.80 8.39
N GLY A 154 -1.06 -1.36 9.59
CA GLY A 154 -1.03 -0.59 10.83
C GLY A 154 -2.40 -0.21 11.39
N ASN A 155 -3.50 -0.60 10.78
CA ASN A 155 -4.84 -0.42 11.33
C ASN A 155 -5.10 -1.44 12.45
N THR A 156 -5.43 -0.95 13.64
CA THR A 156 -5.68 -1.79 14.82
C THR A 156 -7.15 -2.20 14.97
N THR A 157 -8.05 -1.53 14.26
CA THR A 157 -9.49 -1.82 14.30
C THR A 157 -9.87 -2.84 13.23
N TRP A 158 -9.38 -2.65 12.00
CA TRP A 158 -9.65 -3.51 10.86
C TRP A 158 -8.42 -4.35 10.54
N THR A 159 -8.50 -5.63 10.90
CA THR A 159 -7.44 -6.63 10.73
C THR A 159 -7.80 -7.60 9.61
N LEU A 160 -6.89 -8.51 9.26
CA LEU A 160 -7.16 -9.59 8.30
C LEU A 160 -8.37 -10.45 8.73
N THR A 161 -8.58 -10.62 10.03
CA THR A 161 -9.65 -11.49 10.57
C THR A 161 -11.04 -10.87 10.42
N ASN A 162 -11.19 -9.55 10.58
CA ASN A 162 -12.50 -8.89 10.63
C ASN A 162 -12.81 -8.00 9.42
N THR A 163 -11.84 -7.71 8.56
CA THR A 163 -12.07 -7.01 7.29
C THR A 163 -12.78 -7.95 6.31
N PRO A 164 -13.97 -7.57 5.78
CA PRO A 164 -14.68 -8.40 4.80
C PRO A 164 -13.80 -8.68 3.57
N ARG A 165 -13.65 -9.95 3.20
CA ARG A 165 -12.88 -10.37 2.05
C ARG A 165 -13.78 -10.73 0.88
N LEU A 166 -13.51 -10.16 -0.29
CA LEU A 166 -14.19 -10.54 -1.52
C LEU A 166 -13.56 -11.82 -2.08
N VAL A 167 -14.38 -12.74 -2.56
CA VAL A 167 -13.93 -13.97 -3.20
C VAL A 167 -14.79 -14.31 -4.41
N SER A 168 -14.17 -14.68 -5.52
CA SER A 168 -14.85 -15.29 -6.67
C SER A 168 -13.92 -16.19 -7.46
N GLY A 169 -14.39 -17.34 -7.89
CA GLY A 169 -13.69 -18.25 -8.79
C GLY A 169 -14.16 -18.14 -10.24
N ILE A 170 -13.36 -18.69 -11.16
CA ILE A 170 -13.76 -18.87 -12.57
C ILE A 170 -14.93 -19.87 -12.67
N SER A 171 -15.03 -20.81 -11.72
CA SER A 171 -16.12 -21.78 -11.57
C SER A 171 -16.73 -21.70 -10.17
N GLY A 172 -17.95 -22.22 -10.00
CA GLY A 172 -18.59 -22.33 -8.69
C GLY A 172 -17.79 -23.17 -7.70
N ASP A 173 -17.16 -24.24 -8.17
CA ASP A 173 -16.29 -25.11 -7.34
C ASP A 173 -15.06 -24.33 -6.86
N ALA A 174 -14.42 -23.54 -7.72
CA ALA A 174 -13.29 -22.70 -7.35
C ALA A 174 -13.70 -21.65 -6.32
N THR A 175 -14.88 -21.01 -6.50
CA THR A 175 -15.44 -20.06 -5.53
C THR A 175 -15.65 -20.72 -4.17
N ALA A 176 -16.30 -21.88 -4.13
CA ALA A 176 -16.59 -22.61 -2.88
C ALA A 176 -15.30 -23.02 -2.15
N LYS A 177 -14.30 -23.51 -2.87
CA LYS A 177 -12.99 -23.87 -2.29
C LYS A 177 -12.26 -22.67 -1.73
N ALA A 178 -12.19 -21.55 -2.47
CA ALA A 178 -11.54 -20.32 -2.03
C ALA A 178 -12.27 -19.73 -0.81
N LYS A 179 -13.60 -19.67 -0.84
CA LYS A 179 -14.43 -19.23 0.29
C LYS A 179 -14.14 -20.06 1.54
N LYS A 180 -14.16 -21.39 1.43
CA LYS A 180 -13.86 -22.29 2.54
C LYS A 180 -12.45 -22.08 3.12
N PHE A 181 -11.47 -21.78 2.28
CA PHE A 181 -10.11 -21.46 2.72
C PHE A 181 -10.10 -20.19 3.58
N TYR A 182 -10.67 -19.08 3.08
CA TYR A 182 -10.68 -17.82 3.81
C TYR A 182 -11.56 -17.86 5.07
N GLU A 183 -12.70 -18.56 5.07
CA GLU A 183 -13.58 -18.73 6.23
C GLU A 183 -12.88 -19.43 7.41
N SER A 184 -11.76 -20.10 7.18
CA SER A 184 -10.98 -20.73 8.27
C SER A 184 -10.29 -19.73 9.21
N PHE A 185 -10.08 -18.47 8.77
CA PHE A 185 -9.40 -17.42 9.55
C PHE A 185 -9.98 -16.01 9.38
N THR A 186 -11.01 -15.83 8.56
CA THR A 186 -11.67 -14.53 8.31
C THR A 186 -13.15 -14.65 8.65
N ASN A 187 -13.66 -13.73 9.47
CA ASN A 187 -15.05 -13.80 9.95
C ASN A 187 -16.11 -13.48 8.89
N ASN A 188 -15.72 -12.77 7.84
CA ASN A 188 -16.66 -12.29 6.81
C ASN A 188 -16.06 -12.45 5.41
N VAL A 189 -16.51 -13.47 4.68
CA VAL A 189 -16.18 -13.72 3.28
C VAL A 189 -17.39 -13.41 2.40
N VAL A 190 -17.26 -12.44 1.53
CA VAL A 190 -18.30 -11.97 0.61
C VAL A 190 -18.04 -12.57 -0.77
N GLU A 191 -18.91 -13.46 -1.18
CA GLU A 191 -18.89 -14.03 -2.52
C GLU A 191 -19.44 -13.02 -3.53
N VAL A 192 -18.72 -12.81 -4.63
CA VAL A 192 -19.17 -11.99 -5.76
C VAL A 192 -19.27 -12.84 -7.03
N ALA A 193 -20.09 -12.39 -7.98
CA ALA A 193 -20.52 -13.22 -9.10
C ALA A 193 -19.38 -13.65 -10.05
N THR A 194 -18.36 -12.80 -10.22
CA THR A 194 -17.22 -13.11 -11.11
C THR A 194 -15.89 -12.58 -10.53
N PRO A 195 -14.76 -13.19 -10.88
CA PRO A 195 -13.44 -12.68 -10.48
C PRO A 195 -13.21 -11.23 -10.89
N GLU A 196 -13.70 -10.83 -12.05
CA GLU A 196 -13.57 -9.47 -12.58
C GLU A 196 -14.27 -8.44 -11.67
N ILE A 197 -15.37 -8.84 -10.99
CA ILE A 197 -16.03 -7.98 -9.99
C ILE A 197 -15.13 -7.80 -8.77
N ALA A 198 -14.50 -8.87 -8.29
CA ALA A 198 -13.57 -8.78 -7.16
C ALA A 198 -12.37 -7.88 -7.48
N GLU A 199 -11.74 -8.08 -8.65
CA GLU A 199 -10.62 -7.28 -9.16
C GLU A 199 -11.02 -5.80 -9.30
N MET A 200 -12.18 -5.52 -9.91
CA MET A 200 -12.69 -4.17 -10.12
C MET A 200 -13.04 -3.47 -8.80
N SER A 201 -13.61 -4.18 -7.84
CA SER A 201 -13.98 -3.62 -6.54
C SER A 201 -12.77 -3.08 -5.79
N LYS A 202 -11.66 -3.81 -5.80
CA LYS A 202 -10.39 -3.37 -5.19
C LYS A 202 -9.89 -2.08 -5.84
N LEU A 203 -9.89 -2.00 -7.15
CA LEU A 203 -9.47 -0.80 -7.88
C LEU A 203 -10.40 0.39 -7.60
N LEU A 204 -11.72 0.15 -7.56
CA LEU A 204 -12.71 1.18 -7.25
C LEU A 204 -12.50 1.77 -5.84
N GLU A 205 -12.27 0.94 -4.82
CA GLU A 205 -12.05 1.38 -3.44
C GLU A 205 -10.85 2.34 -3.34
N ASN A 206 -9.73 2.00 -3.96
CA ASN A 206 -8.53 2.83 -3.94
C ASN A 206 -8.65 4.06 -4.84
N THR A 207 -9.33 3.94 -5.98
CA THR A 207 -9.65 5.08 -6.86
C THR A 207 -10.59 6.07 -6.16
N PHE A 208 -11.62 5.59 -5.47
CA PHE A 208 -12.50 6.45 -4.67
C PHE A 208 -11.70 7.27 -3.65
N ARG A 209 -10.76 6.65 -2.97
CA ARG A 209 -9.89 7.33 -2.01
C ARG A 209 -9.00 8.37 -2.69
N GLN A 210 -8.33 8.03 -3.79
CA GLN A 210 -7.46 8.95 -4.54
C GLN A 210 -8.23 10.18 -5.04
N VAL A 211 -9.40 9.97 -5.66
CA VAL A 211 -10.22 11.05 -6.22
C VAL A 211 -10.70 12.00 -5.12
N ASN A 212 -11.15 11.48 -3.97
CA ASN A 212 -11.62 12.32 -2.88
C ASN A 212 -10.47 13.10 -2.21
N ILE A 213 -9.27 12.51 -2.11
CA ILE A 213 -8.09 13.24 -1.63
C ILE A 213 -7.73 14.36 -2.62
N ALA A 214 -7.74 14.09 -3.92
CA ALA A 214 -7.49 15.11 -4.94
C ALA A 214 -8.51 16.26 -4.89
N LEU A 215 -9.79 15.92 -4.74
CA LEU A 215 -10.85 16.92 -4.55
C LEU A 215 -10.56 17.83 -3.35
N ILE A 216 -10.24 17.26 -2.19
CA ILE A 216 -9.97 18.05 -0.98
C ILE A 216 -8.66 18.83 -1.09
N ASN A 217 -7.63 18.29 -1.74
CA ASN A 217 -6.41 19.02 -2.04
C ASN A 217 -6.69 20.22 -2.95
N GLN A 218 -7.52 20.07 -3.99
CA GLN A 218 -7.93 21.19 -4.85
C GLN A 218 -8.77 22.22 -4.09
N ILE A 219 -9.71 21.78 -3.25
CA ILE A 219 -10.49 22.69 -2.40
C ILE A 219 -9.56 23.44 -1.42
N SER A 220 -8.52 22.82 -0.89
CA SER A 220 -7.56 23.50 -0.02
C SER A 220 -6.81 24.62 -0.74
N GLN A 221 -6.47 24.45 -2.02
CA GLN A 221 -5.86 25.49 -2.85
C GLN A 221 -6.82 26.66 -3.07
N ILE A 222 -8.09 26.37 -3.39
CA ILE A 222 -9.12 27.41 -3.55
C ILE A 222 -9.35 28.18 -2.26
N CYS A 223 -9.45 27.48 -1.13
CA CYS A 223 -9.63 28.10 0.19
C CYS A 223 -8.44 29.00 0.56
N HIS A 224 -7.21 28.57 0.23
CA HIS A 224 -6.02 29.38 0.45
C HIS A 224 -6.09 30.72 -0.30
N GLU A 225 -6.42 30.71 -1.59
CA GLU A 225 -6.59 31.92 -2.39
C GLU A 225 -7.72 32.85 -1.91
N LEU A 226 -8.70 32.31 -1.20
CA LEU A 226 -9.83 33.04 -0.65
C LEU A 226 -9.65 33.42 0.82
N ASP A 227 -8.53 33.14 1.43
CA ASP A 227 -8.25 33.32 2.87
C ASP A 227 -9.29 32.63 3.77
N ILE A 228 -9.67 31.40 3.41
CA ILE A 228 -10.63 30.55 4.14
C ILE A 228 -9.90 29.35 4.74
N ASP A 229 -10.17 29.04 6.01
CA ASP A 229 -9.64 27.80 6.62
C ASP A 229 -10.38 26.58 6.08
N VAL A 230 -9.69 25.80 5.23
CA VAL A 230 -10.23 24.57 4.64
C VAL A 230 -10.63 23.52 5.69
N ARG A 231 -9.98 23.50 6.86
CA ARG A 231 -10.30 22.53 7.92
C ARG A 231 -11.62 22.88 8.62
N GLU A 232 -11.91 24.16 8.79
CA GLU A 232 -13.21 24.62 9.26
C GLU A 232 -14.31 24.29 8.25
N VAL A 233 -14.05 24.50 6.95
CA VAL A 233 -14.98 24.11 5.87
C VAL A 233 -15.29 22.61 5.92
N ILE A 234 -14.25 21.76 6.05
CA ILE A 234 -14.42 20.30 6.12
C ILE A 234 -15.19 19.91 7.39
N SER A 235 -14.85 20.50 8.55
CA SER A 235 -15.52 20.23 9.82
C SER A 235 -16.99 20.64 9.79
N ALA A 236 -17.31 21.80 9.19
CA ALA A 236 -18.69 22.22 8.96
C ALA A 236 -19.44 21.26 8.02
N SER A 237 -18.78 20.81 6.95
CA SER A 237 -19.39 19.88 5.99
C SER A 237 -19.65 18.49 6.59
N GLU A 238 -18.79 18.02 7.52
CA GLU A 238 -18.92 16.75 8.24
C GLU A 238 -20.17 16.71 9.15
N THR A 239 -20.68 17.86 9.58
CA THR A 239 -21.93 17.93 10.36
C THR A 239 -23.15 17.42 9.59
N LYS A 240 -23.07 17.36 8.26
CA LYS A 240 -24.12 16.78 7.44
C LYS A 240 -24.09 15.25 7.55
N PRO A 241 -25.16 14.59 8.03
CA PRO A 241 -25.12 13.17 8.37
C PRO A 241 -25.20 12.23 7.15
N PHE A 242 -25.27 12.77 5.92
CA PHE A 242 -25.34 11.98 4.69
C PHE A 242 -24.69 12.70 3.51
N GLY A 243 -24.23 11.93 2.53
CA GLY A 243 -23.71 12.46 1.26
C GLY A 243 -22.39 13.22 1.36
N PHE A 244 -21.69 13.12 2.49
CA PHE A 244 -20.34 13.62 2.70
C PHE A 244 -19.52 12.59 3.48
N MET A 245 -18.29 12.36 3.03
CA MET A 245 -17.30 11.57 3.74
C MET A 245 -16.05 12.44 3.93
N LYS A 246 -15.59 12.55 5.15
CA LYS A 246 -14.45 13.39 5.51
C LYS A 246 -13.15 12.88 4.91
N PHE A 247 -12.48 13.74 4.17
CA PHE A 247 -11.07 13.63 3.79
C PHE A 247 -10.34 14.89 4.22
N LEU A 248 -9.04 14.78 4.47
CA LEU A 248 -8.21 15.92 4.85
C LEU A 248 -7.20 16.21 3.75
N PRO A 249 -6.86 17.49 3.51
CA PRO A 249 -5.81 17.86 2.59
C PRO A 249 -4.45 17.44 3.16
N GLY A 250 -3.47 17.25 2.28
CA GLY A 250 -2.11 16.88 2.66
C GLY A 250 -1.08 17.31 1.64
N ALA A 251 0.14 16.84 1.80
CA ALA A 251 1.23 17.12 0.87
C ALA A 251 1.19 16.26 -0.41
N GLY A 252 0.15 15.48 -0.59
CA GLY A 252 -0.02 14.51 -1.68
C GLY A 252 -0.46 13.16 -1.18
N VAL A 253 -0.35 12.14 -2.02
CA VAL A 253 -0.73 10.75 -1.72
C VAL A 253 0.50 9.86 -1.81
N GLY A 254 0.71 9.02 -0.81
CA GLY A 254 1.82 8.08 -0.75
C GLY A 254 1.35 6.62 -0.56
N GLY A 255 2.33 5.73 -0.45
CA GLY A 255 2.11 4.29 -0.40
C GLY A 255 1.99 3.67 -1.78
N HIS A 256 1.99 2.34 -1.84
CA HIS A 256 1.98 1.64 -3.12
C HIS A 256 0.59 1.29 -3.64
N CYS A 257 -0.48 1.61 -2.90
CA CYS A 257 -1.86 1.28 -3.31
C CYS A 257 -2.55 2.49 -3.95
N ILE A 258 -2.65 3.62 -3.21
CA ILE A 258 -3.46 4.76 -3.66
C ILE A 258 -2.88 5.46 -4.90
N PRO A 259 -1.56 5.65 -5.06
CA PRO A 259 -1.00 6.19 -6.31
C PRO A 259 -0.98 5.17 -7.46
N VAL A 260 -1.02 3.87 -7.18
CA VAL A 260 -0.77 2.79 -8.14
C VAL A 260 -2.07 2.18 -8.69
N ASP A 261 -2.98 1.72 -7.81
CA ASP A 261 -4.17 0.97 -8.22
C ASP A 261 -5.11 1.74 -9.18
N PRO A 262 -5.32 3.06 -9.02
CA PRO A 262 -6.10 3.83 -9.98
C PRO A 262 -5.49 3.84 -11.39
N MET A 263 -4.16 3.72 -11.51
CA MET A 263 -3.49 3.63 -12.81
C MET A 263 -3.78 2.30 -13.51
N TYR A 264 -3.97 1.21 -12.76
CA TYR A 264 -4.48 -0.06 -13.29
C TYR A 264 -5.87 0.10 -13.92
N LEU A 265 -6.75 0.88 -13.27
CA LEU A 265 -8.08 1.20 -13.81
C LEU A 265 -7.99 2.12 -15.03
N SER A 266 -7.10 3.11 -15.01
CA SER A 266 -6.83 3.98 -16.16
C SER A 266 -6.28 3.17 -17.35
N TYR A 267 -5.37 2.25 -17.10
CA TYR A 267 -4.81 1.36 -18.13
C TYR A 267 -5.90 0.52 -18.82
N ILE A 268 -6.74 -0.19 -18.04
CA ILE A 268 -7.78 -1.02 -18.63
C ILE A 268 -8.86 -0.19 -19.34
N ALA A 269 -9.14 1.02 -18.87
CA ALA A 269 -10.06 1.94 -19.53
C ALA A 269 -9.57 2.29 -20.96
N ASN A 270 -8.25 2.38 -21.19
CA ASN A 270 -7.67 2.63 -22.51
C ASN A 270 -7.92 1.48 -23.50
N THR A 271 -8.26 0.28 -23.04
CA THR A 271 -8.69 -0.84 -23.91
C THR A 271 -10.15 -0.71 -24.33
N THR A 272 -10.87 0.26 -23.80
CA THR A 272 -12.26 0.58 -24.11
C THR A 272 -12.37 1.89 -24.89
N LYS A 273 -13.60 2.33 -25.17
CA LYS A 273 -13.86 3.64 -25.77
C LYS A 273 -13.93 4.77 -24.72
N ILE A 274 -13.78 4.45 -23.44
CA ILE A 274 -13.94 5.38 -22.31
C ILE A 274 -12.57 5.80 -21.82
N LYS A 275 -12.32 7.11 -21.74
CA LYS A 275 -11.10 7.66 -21.13
C LYS A 275 -11.29 7.85 -19.63
N ALA A 276 -10.33 7.44 -18.83
CA ALA A 276 -10.35 7.61 -17.37
C ALA A 276 -9.90 9.02 -16.95
N THR A 277 -10.50 10.06 -17.53
CA THR A 277 -10.06 11.46 -17.38
C THR A 277 -10.04 11.93 -15.93
N LEU A 278 -11.08 11.59 -15.14
CA LEU A 278 -11.15 11.97 -13.73
C LEU A 278 -10.02 11.34 -12.91
N ILE A 279 -9.67 10.09 -13.18
CA ILE A 279 -8.62 9.36 -12.49
C ILE A 279 -7.26 10.00 -12.78
N SER A 280 -6.97 10.25 -14.06
CA SER A 280 -5.71 10.89 -14.49
C SER A 280 -5.56 12.30 -13.92
N LEU A 281 -6.64 13.10 -13.91
CA LEU A 281 -6.64 14.44 -13.33
C LEU A 281 -6.41 14.39 -11.82
N SER A 282 -7.02 13.44 -11.12
CA SER A 282 -6.84 13.27 -9.68
C SER A 282 -5.40 12.90 -9.32
N ASP A 283 -4.77 12.03 -10.11
CA ASP A 283 -3.36 11.70 -9.94
C ASP A 283 -2.46 12.95 -10.13
N ASP A 284 -2.70 13.73 -11.18
CA ASP A 284 -1.95 14.96 -11.46
C ASP A 284 -2.09 15.99 -10.32
N ILE A 285 -3.31 16.22 -9.80
CA ILE A 285 -3.54 17.11 -8.66
C ILE A 285 -2.70 16.64 -7.45
N ASN A 286 -2.78 15.36 -7.09
CA ASN A 286 -2.08 14.83 -5.93
C ASN A 286 -0.55 14.88 -6.10
N ARG A 287 -0.02 14.62 -7.29
CA ARG A 287 1.42 14.69 -7.59
C ARG A 287 1.99 16.10 -7.55
N ARG A 288 1.18 17.13 -7.81
CA ARG A 288 1.60 18.55 -7.72
C ARG A 288 1.58 19.10 -6.31
N MET A 289 0.93 18.43 -5.35
CA MET A 289 0.83 18.95 -3.98
C MET A 289 2.18 19.22 -3.30
N PRO A 290 3.24 18.40 -3.45
CA PRO A 290 4.55 18.70 -2.86
C PRO A 290 5.10 20.07 -3.30
N ALA A 291 5.04 20.35 -4.59
CA ALA A 291 5.51 21.65 -5.14
C ALA A 291 4.63 22.82 -4.66
N TYR A 292 3.30 22.60 -4.61
CA TYR A 292 2.36 23.60 -4.07
C TYR A 292 2.65 23.91 -2.59
N LYS A 293 2.95 22.91 -1.75
CA LYS A 293 3.29 23.16 -0.35
C LYS A 293 4.57 23.98 -0.21
N ILE A 294 5.57 23.77 -1.06
CA ILE A 294 6.78 24.58 -1.06
C ILE A 294 6.46 26.04 -1.43
N SER A 295 5.63 26.28 -2.47
CA SER A 295 5.23 27.64 -2.83
C SER A 295 4.45 28.34 -1.73
N CYS A 296 3.56 27.69 -1.02
CA CYS A 296 2.89 28.25 0.16
C CYS A 296 3.89 28.68 1.25
N ILE A 297 4.93 27.87 1.50
CA ILE A 297 5.97 28.21 2.47
C ILE A 297 6.74 29.46 2.03
N GLU A 298 7.15 29.52 0.77
CA GLU A 298 7.86 30.68 0.18
C GLU A 298 7.00 31.95 0.25
N GLU A 299 5.71 31.84 -0.01
CA GLU A 299 4.75 32.95 0.08
C GLU A 299 4.60 33.46 1.54
N ILE A 300 4.35 32.56 2.49
CA ILE A 300 4.19 32.91 3.93
C ILE A 300 5.45 33.54 4.48
N LEU A 301 6.64 33.13 4.01
CA LEU A 301 7.92 33.69 4.44
C LEU A 301 8.30 34.96 3.66
N ASN A 302 7.61 35.24 2.56
CA ASN A 302 7.95 36.29 1.59
C ASN A 302 9.44 36.22 1.17
N SER A 303 9.95 35.03 0.99
CA SER A 303 11.33 34.77 0.56
C SER A 303 11.45 33.37 -0.06
N ASP A 304 12.43 33.18 -0.95
CA ASP A 304 12.84 31.85 -1.35
C ASP A 304 13.54 31.13 -0.17
N LEU A 305 13.81 29.82 -0.35
CA LEU A 305 14.35 28.97 0.70
C LEU A 305 15.86 28.66 0.51
N THR A 306 16.53 29.26 -0.47
CA THR A 306 17.90 28.88 -0.89
C THR A 306 18.92 29.02 0.24
N ASP A 307 18.79 30.06 1.06
CA ASP A 307 19.69 30.33 2.19
C ASP A 307 19.23 29.70 3.52
N LYS A 308 18.21 28.83 3.49
CA LYS A 308 17.62 28.23 4.70
C LYS A 308 18.12 26.82 4.92
N LYS A 309 18.26 26.45 6.20
CA LYS A 309 18.41 25.07 6.63
C LYS A 309 17.03 24.49 6.87
N VAL A 310 16.58 23.63 5.99
CA VAL A 310 15.25 23.01 6.05
C VAL A 310 15.35 21.58 6.51
N ILE A 311 14.48 21.17 7.43
CA ILE A 311 14.29 19.77 7.78
C ILE A 311 12.86 19.32 7.51
N VAL A 312 12.71 18.23 6.75
CA VAL A 312 11.43 17.57 6.50
C VAL A 312 11.21 16.48 7.53
N VAL A 313 10.10 16.53 8.24
CA VAL A 313 9.77 15.60 9.34
C VAL A 313 8.69 14.61 8.88
N GLY A 314 8.98 13.31 9.08
CA GLY A 314 8.11 12.21 8.69
C GLY A 314 8.25 11.89 7.21
N ILE A 315 9.26 11.08 6.85
CA ILE A 315 9.47 10.65 5.46
C ILE A 315 8.69 9.38 5.09
N ALA A 316 8.12 8.67 6.07
CA ALA A 316 7.18 7.60 5.81
C ALA A 316 5.87 8.16 5.20
N TYR A 317 5.21 7.38 4.36
CA TYR A 317 3.95 7.83 3.75
C TYR A 317 2.75 7.84 4.72
N LYS A 318 2.86 7.14 5.84
CA LYS A 318 1.79 6.99 6.83
C LYS A 318 2.36 6.98 8.25
N GLN A 319 1.58 7.49 9.20
CA GLN A 319 1.91 7.49 10.63
C GLN A 319 2.19 6.08 11.15
N ASN A 320 3.28 5.92 11.91
CA ASN A 320 3.71 4.69 12.58
C ASN A 320 3.99 3.50 11.66
N VAL A 321 4.31 3.76 10.39
CA VAL A 321 4.71 2.76 9.40
C VAL A 321 6.06 3.16 8.82
N SER A 322 7.01 2.23 8.68
CA SER A 322 8.35 2.51 8.15
C SER A 322 8.42 2.53 6.61
N ASP A 323 7.29 2.45 5.93
CA ASP A 323 7.21 2.41 4.47
C ASP A 323 7.28 3.83 3.87
N ILE A 324 8.24 4.02 2.97
CA ILE A 324 8.55 5.30 2.32
C ILE A 324 8.12 5.36 0.85
N ARG A 325 7.51 4.29 0.32
CA ARG A 325 7.14 4.21 -1.09
C ARG A 325 6.18 5.33 -1.46
N GLU A 326 6.46 6.01 -2.59
CA GLU A 326 5.65 7.14 -3.10
C GLU A 326 5.38 8.23 -2.05
N SER A 327 6.26 8.39 -1.04
CA SER A 327 6.03 9.39 0.00
C SER A 327 6.12 10.81 -0.51
N PRO A 328 5.10 11.66 -0.26
CA PRO A 328 5.14 13.09 -0.61
C PRO A 328 6.30 13.83 0.07
N ALA A 329 6.75 13.39 1.24
CA ALA A 329 7.89 13.98 1.94
C ALA A 329 9.19 13.83 1.13
N ILE A 330 9.39 12.67 0.49
CA ILE A 330 10.53 12.45 -0.39
C ILE A 330 10.47 13.38 -1.60
N ALA A 331 9.29 13.57 -2.19
CA ALA A 331 9.12 14.53 -3.29
C ALA A 331 9.44 15.97 -2.84
N ILE A 332 9.01 16.40 -1.65
CA ILE A 332 9.38 17.70 -1.08
C ILE A 332 10.90 17.82 -0.89
N ILE A 333 11.56 16.80 -0.33
CA ILE A 333 13.01 16.82 -0.12
C ILE A 333 13.77 16.95 -1.45
N ASN A 334 13.37 16.18 -2.45
CA ASN A 334 14.01 16.22 -3.76
C ASN A 334 13.83 17.60 -4.44
N LEU A 335 12.62 18.14 -4.43
CA LEU A 335 12.35 19.48 -4.99
C LEU A 335 13.12 20.59 -4.27
N LEU A 336 13.25 20.53 -2.94
CA LEU A 336 14.06 21.49 -2.18
C LEU A 336 15.54 21.36 -2.51
N ARG A 337 16.08 20.14 -2.63
CA ARG A 337 17.47 19.88 -3.01
C ARG A 337 17.76 20.33 -4.44
N GLU A 338 16.84 20.12 -5.37
CA GLU A 338 16.93 20.62 -6.77
C GLU A 338 16.97 22.15 -6.83
N LYS A 339 16.29 22.85 -5.92
CA LYS A 339 16.37 24.31 -5.74
C LYS A 339 17.67 24.77 -5.05
N GLY A 340 18.55 23.88 -4.62
CA GLY A 340 19.80 24.21 -3.91
C GLY A 340 19.64 24.46 -2.41
N VAL A 341 18.48 24.12 -1.83
CA VAL A 341 18.19 24.32 -0.40
C VAL A 341 18.93 23.26 0.45
N GLN A 342 19.56 23.71 1.55
CA GLN A 342 20.18 22.78 2.51
C GLN A 342 19.10 21.96 3.22
N THR A 343 18.78 20.79 2.69
CA THR A 343 17.64 19.97 3.13
C THR A 343 18.10 18.70 3.83
N LYS A 344 17.66 18.54 5.09
CA LYS A 344 17.78 17.32 5.90
C LYS A 344 16.40 16.68 6.08
N TRP A 345 16.38 15.49 6.66
CA TRP A 345 15.15 14.82 7.02
C TRP A 345 15.24 14.22 8.42
N HIS A 346 14.10 14.11 9.10
CA HIS A 346 13.93 13.47 10.40
C HIS A 346 12.74 12.51 10.39
N ASP A 347 12.96 11.32 10.90
CA ASP A 347 11.89 10.34 11.11
C ASP A 347 12.31 9.41 12.26
N ASN A 348 11.41 9.16 13.20
CA ASN A 348 11.69 8.31 14.34
C ASN A 348 11.30 6.83 14.12
N VAL A 349 10.75 6.51 12.96
CA VAL A 349 10.36 5.15 12.54
C VAL A 349 11.25 4.66 11.39
N VAL A 350 11.60 5.56 10.45
CA VAL A 350 12.52 5.28 9.35
C VAL A 350 13.93 5.68 9.78
N GLY A 351 14.80 4.71 9.96
CA GLY A 351 16.18 4.97 10.44
C GLY A 351 17.17 5.33 9.34
N LEU A 352 16.96 4.83 8.12
CA LEU A 352 17.87 4.96 6.98
C LEU A 352 17.10 5.18 5.68
N TRP A 353 17.49 6.18 4.91
CA TRP A 353 17.03 6.42 3.56
C TRP A 353 18.16 6.96 2.70
N ASN A 354 18.38 6.39 1.52
CA ASN A 354 19.38 6.79 0.53
C ASN A 354 20.79 6.94 1.12
N ASN A 355 21.21 6.00 2.00
CA ASN A 355 22.45 6.02 2.77
C ASN A 355 22.60 7.19 3.75
N GLU A 356 21.53 7.94 4.02
CA GLU A 356 21.47 8.99 5.03
C GLU A 356 20.70 8.47 6.26
N THR A 357 21.18 8.79 7.46
CA THR A 357 20.45 8.52 8.71
C THR A 357 19.53 9.69 9.07
N SER A 358 18.46 9.41 9.82
CA SER A 358 17.58 10.41 10.37
C SER A 358 18.37 11.48 11.15
N SER A 359 18.19 12.76 10.81
CA SER A 359 18.90 13.87 11.38
C SER A 359 18.21 14.38 12.67
N ASN A 360 18.98 15.02 13.57
CA ASN A 360 18.40 15.73 14.71
C ASN A 360 17.64 16.98 14.26
N LEU A 361 16.66 17.41 15.07
CA LEU A 361 15.85 18.60 14.83
C LEU A 361 16.58 19.91 15.16
N ASP A 362 17.80 19.85 15.70
CA ASP A 362 18.55 21.01 16.14
C ASP A 362 19.10 21.82 14.96
N ASP A 363 19.26 23.15 15.17
CA ASP A 363 19.94 24.07 14.25
C ASP A 363 19.29 24.13 12.85
N GLN A 364 17.95 24.21 12.81
CA GLN A 364 17.16 24.36 11.59
C GLN A 364 16.45 25.73 11.58
N ASP A 365 16.40 26.37 10.41
CA ASP A 365 15.65 27.62 10.23
C ASP A 365 14.16 27.33 10.01
N LEU A 366 13.84 26.16 9.46
CA LEU A 366 12.52 25.78 9.00
C LEU A 366 12.29 24.28 9.14
N VAL A 367 11.09 23.92 9.60
CA VAL A 367 10.59 22.53 9.64
C VAL A 367 9.35 22.40 8.77
N VAL A 368 9.29 21.34 7.97
CA VAL A 368 8.09 20.93 7.21
C VAL A 368 7.64 19.56 7.73
N VAL A 369 6.50 19.51 8.41
CA VAL A 369 5.93 18.27 8.95
C VAL A 369 4.99 17.67 7.91
N VAL A 370 5.34 16.50 7.36
CA VAL A 370 4.57 15.80 6.33
C VAL A 370 3.86 14.57 6.90
N THR A 371 4.53 13.82 7.78
CA THR A 371 3.92 12.72 8.52
C THR A 371 4.29 12.85 10.00
N LEU A 372 3.27 12.77 10.85
CA LEU A 372 3.44 12.91 12.29
C LEU A 372 3.34 11.54 12.95
N HIS A 373 4.49 10.97 13.34
CA HIS A 373 4.58 9.71 14.09
C HIS A 373 4.36 9.93 15.58
N ASP A 374 3.90 8.89 16.28
CA ASP A 374 3.91 8.88 17.75
C ASP A 374 5.36 8.90 18.25
N GLY A 375 5.57 9.55 19.41
CA GLY A 375 6.91 9.67 20.00
C GLY A 375 7.83 10.72 19.36
N LEU A 376 7.33 11.51 18.39
CA LEU A 376 8.05 12.69 17.92
C LEU A 376 8.15 13.73 19.04
N ASP A 377 9.32 14.34 19.23
CA ASP A 377 9.56 15.38 20.23
C ASP A 377 8.91 16.71 19.84
N ILE A 378 7.61 16.83 20.15
CA ILE A 378 6.81 18.03 19.86
C ILE A 378 7.35 19.26 20.61
N GLU A 379 7.87 19.10 21.83
CA GLU A 379 8.42 20.25 22.59
C GLU A 379 9.69 20.79 21.95
N LYS A 380 10.45 19.94 21.26
CA LYS A 380 11.60 20.38 20.47
C LYS A 380 11.17 21.13 19.22
N LEU A 381 10.12 20.65 18.54
CA LEU A 381 9.54 21.34 17.37
C LEU A 381 9.03 22.73 17.73
N LYS A 382 8.36 22.92 18.88
CA LYS A 382 7.84 24.21 19.33
C LYS A 382 8.93 25.28 19.53
N LYS A 383 10.18 24.91 19.76
CA LYS A 383 11.31 25.83 19.91
C LYS A 383 11.81 26.39 18.58
N ILE A 384 11.44 25.77 17.45
CA ILE A 384 11.85 26.19 16.11
C ILE A 384 10.90 27.30 15.64
N LYS A 385 11.47 28.41 15.14
CA LYS A 385 10.70 29.61 14.78
C LYS A 385 9.67 29.38 13.68
N ASN A 386 10.02 28.59 12.67
CA ASN A 386 9.17 28.35 11.50
C ASN A 386 8.87 26.86 11.38
N VAL A 387 7.68 26.47 11.80
CA VAL A 387 7.17 25.10 11.63
C VAL A 387 5.93 25.15 10.74
N PHE A 388 5.98 24.42 9.65
CA PHE A 388 4.88 24.27 8.68
C PHE A 388 4.31 22.86 8.78
N ASP A 389 3.01 22.78 8.99
CA ASP A 389 2.32 21.51 9.19
C ASP A 389 1.39 21.17 8.02
N CYS A 390 1.75 20.16 7.24
CA CYS A 390 0.91 19.60 6.17
C CYS A 390 -0.18 18.65 6.73
N THR A 391 -0.07 18.23 8.01
CA THR A 391 -0.96 17.19 8.57
C THR A 391 -2.23 17.76 9.20
N GLY A 392 -2.19 19.04 9.62
CA GLY A 392 -3.25 19.68 10.38
C GLY A 392 -3.37 19.24 11.84
N LYS A 393 -2.36 18.52 12.35
CA LYS A 393 -2.37 17.98 13.72
C LYS A 393 -1.63 18.84 14.73
N LEU A 394 -0.93 19.88 14.27
CA LEU A 394 -0.15 20.81 15.10
C LEU A 394 -0.79 22.21 15.07
N PRO A 395 -1.80 22.51 15.93
CA PRO A 395 -2.58 23.75 15.85
C PRO A 395 -1.76 25.01 16.13
N TRP A 396 -0.57 24.89 16.72
CA TRP A 396 0.36 25.98 16.98
C TRP A 396 1.34 26.25 15.82
N ALA A 397 1.46 25.32 14.87
CA ALA A 397 2.29 25.47 13.68
C ALA A 397 1.53 26.19 12.54
N LYS A 398 2.28 26.75 11.59
CA LYS A 398 1.68 27.32 10.37
C LYS A 398 1.10 26.20 9.53
N GLN A 399 -0.20 26.28 9.29
CA GLN A 399 -0.91 25.29 8.47
C GLN A 399 -0.74 25.60 6.99
N ILE A 400 -0.47 24.59 6.18
CA ILE A 400 -0.29 24.73 4.73
C ILE A 400 -0.99 23.59 3.96
#